data_184ac84699555230a4a39a82c3eada3d
#
_entry.id   184ac84699555230a4a39a82c3eada3d
#
_cell.length_a   1.000
_cell.length_b   1.000
_cell.length_c   1.000
_cell.angle_alpha   90.00
_cell.angle_beta   90.00
_cell.angle_gamma   90.00
#
_symmetry.space_group_name_H-M   'P 1'
#
loop_
_entity.id
_entity.type
_entity.pdbx_description
1 polymer ?
#
loop_
_entity_poly.entity_id
_entity_poly.type
_entity_poly.pdbx_seq_one_letter_code
_entity_poly.pdbx_strand_id
1 'polypeptide(L)'
;MRKLIEFHADKDYSLWLRFDDGTEGSVFLGNLLEIGAFKLWRDREQFCRVVFDPKSTTLVWDGGIELDPAVLYRDLSERKAA
;
A
#
# COMPACT_ATOMS: atom_id res chain seq x y z
N MET A 1 3.11 14.41 -13.06
CA MET A 1 3.25 12.99 -12.70
C MET A 1 3.10 12.83 -11.20
N ARG A 2 2.24 11.92 -10.78
CA ARG A 2 1.94 11.72 -9.36
C ARG A 2 3.00 10.87 -8.70
N LYS A 3 3.54 11.35 -7.59
CA LYS A 3 4.55 10.61 -6.84
C LYS A 3 4.06 10.37 -5.43
N LEU A 4 4.29 9.15 -4.94
CA LEU A 4 4.05 8.84 -3.54
C LEU A 4 5.09 9.57 -2.69
N ILE A 5 4.64 10.38 -1.73
CA ILE A 5 5.55 11.15 -0.87
C ILE A 5 5.53 10.68 0.58
N GLU A 6 4.45 10.04 1.02
CA GLU A 6 4.36 9.46 2.35
C GLU A 6 3.54 8.20 2.32
N PHE A 7 3.85 7.28 3.21
CA PHE A 7 3.04 6.08 3.41
C PHE A 7 3.20 5.59 4.85
N HIS A 8 2.17 4.90 5.34
CA HIS A 8 2.18 4.36 6.69
C HIS A 8 1.27 3.14 6.75
N ALA A 9 1.80 2.02 7.24
CA ALA A 9 1.04 0.80 7.41
C ALA A 9 0.62 0.65 8.87
N ASP A 10 -0.67 0.42 9.10
CA ASP A 10 -1.23 0.23 10.42
C ASP A 10 -1.53 -1.24 10.69
N LYS A 11 -1.60 -1.60 11.97
CA LYS A 11 -1.82 -2.98 12.39
C LYS A 11 -3.21 -3.53 12.04
N ASP A 12 -4.13 -2.67 11.62
CA ASP A 12 -5.46 -3.08 11.16
C ASP A 12 -5.48 -3.40 9.66
N TYR A 13 -4.31 -3.51 9.05
CA TYR A 13 -4.12 -3.80 7.61
C TYR A 13 -4.57 -2.66 6.71
N SER A 14 -4.61 -1.45 7.23
CA SER A 14 -4.79 -0.24 6.44
C SER A 14 -3.44 0.32 6.04
N LEU A 15 -3.33 0.75 4.79
CA LEU A 15 -2.15 1.43 4.28
C LEU A 15 -2.54 2.85 3.91
N TRP A 16 -2.02 3.82 4.65
CA TRP A 16 -2.25 5.24 4.37
C TRP A 16 -1.20 5.73 3.39
N LEU A 17 -1.64 6.50 2.41
CA LEU A 17 -0.79 7.01 1.33
C LEU A 17 -1.07 8.47 1.09
N ARG A 18 -0.02 9.21 0.71
CA ARG A 18 -0.14 10.60 0.31
C ARG A 18 0.73 10.84 -0.92
N PHE A 19 0.15 11.50 -1.91
CA PHE A 19 0.80 11.78 -3.19
C PHE A 19 1.09 13.26 -3.32
N ASP A 20 1.99 13.60 -4.24
CA ASP A 20 2.46 14.99 -4.42
C ASP A 20 1.41 15.93 -4.98
N ASP A 21 0.29 15.41 -5.49
CA ASP A 21 -0.84 16.21 -5.95
C ASP A 21 -1.86 16.50 -4.85
N GLY A 22 -1.56 16.12 -3.62
CA GLY A 22 -2.45 16.31 -2.48
C GLY A 22 -3.44 15.18 -2.25
N THR A 23 -3.49 14.17 -3.12
CA THR A 23 -4.35 13.00 -2.91
C THR A 23 -3.82 12.18 -1.75
N GLU A 24 -4.68 11.87 -0.79
CA GLU A 24 -4.31 11.06 0.35
C GLU A 24 -5.49 10.23 0.85
N GLY A 25 -5.20 9.16 1.54
CA GLY A 25 -6.21 8.31 2.13
C GLY A 25 -5.66 6.95 2.49
N SER A 26 -6.51 6.11 3.07
CA SER A 26 -6.15 4.76 3.49
C SER A 26 -6.82 3.72 2.61
N VAL A 27 -6.09 2.67 2.30
CA VAL A 27 -6.60 1.51 1.57
C VAL A 27 -6.55 0.31 2.51
N PHE A 28 -7.67 -0.40 2.63
CA PHE A 28 -7.71 -1.59 3.46
C PHE A 28 -7.23 -2.80 2.66
N LEU A 29 -6.19 -3.47 3.13
CA LEU A 29 -5.56 -4.60 2.45
C LEU A 29 -5.80 -5.93 3.16
N GLY A 30 -6.61 -5.95 4.22
CA GLY A 30 -6.87 -7.15 4.99
C GLY A 30 -7.58 -8.26 4.21
N ASN A 31 -8.29 -7.91 3.14
CA ASN A 31 -8.96 -8.90 2.29
C ASN A 31 -8.00 -9.72 1.44
N LEU A 32 -6.71 -9.36 1.41
CA LEU A 32 -5.69 -10.12 0.67
C LEU A 32 -5.05 -11.23 1.49
N LEU A 33 -5.31 -11.30 2.79
CA LEU A 33 -4.61 -12.21 3.70
C LEU A 33 -4.71 -13.68 3.34
N GLU A 34 -5.77 -14.08 2.64
CA GLU A 34 -5.97 -15.47 2.24
C GLU A 34 -5.41 -15.79 0.87
N ILE A 35 -4.81 -14.82 0.18
CA ILE A 35 -4.38 -14.94 -1.20
C ILE A 35 -2.86 -15.10 -1.29
N GLY A 36 -2.38 -16.29 -1.71
CA GLY A 36 -0.98 -16.50 -2.08
C GLY A 36 0.06 -15.98 -1.08
N ALA A 37 1.01 -15.21 -1.58
CA ALA A 37 2.11 -14.66 -0.79
C ALA A 37 1.65 -13.69 0.31
N PHE A 38 0.47 -13.09 0.17
CA PHE A 38 -0.07 -12.15 1.16
C PHE A 38 -0.35 -12.80 2.50
N LYS A 39 -0.35 -14.13 2.58
CA LYS A 39 -0.50 -14.86 3.83
C LYS A 39 0.59 -14.50 4.85
N LEU A 40 1.74 -14.00 4.40
CA LEU A 40 2.78 -13.51 5.29
C LEU A 40 2.28 -12.37 6.17
N TRP A 41 1.32 -11.61 5.71
CA TRP A 41 0.76 -10.48 6.45
C TRP A 41 -0.12 -10.90 7.63
N ARG A 42 -0.40 -12.18 7.79
CA ARG A 42 -1.08 -12.67 9.00
C ARG A 42 -0.27 -12.31 10.25
N ASP A 43 1.04 -12.22 10.10
CA ASP A 43 1.89 -11.57 11.09
C ASP A 43 1.81 -10.07 10.82
N ARG A 44 1.13 -9.34 11.69
CA ARG A 44 0.90 -7.90 11.51
C ARG A 44 2.18 -7.10 11.44
N GLU A 45 3.23 -7.57 12.12
CA GLU A 45 4.53 -6.90 12.05
C GLU A 45 5.11 -6.97 10.63
N GLN A 46 4.89 -8.07 9.94
CA GLN A 46 5.33 -8.20 8.55
C GLN A 46 4.62 -7.20 7.65
N PHE A 47 3.33 -7.00 7.86
CA PHE A 47 2.58 -5.99 7.10
C PHE A 47 3.13 -4.59 7.36
N CYS A 48 3.53 -4.28 8.59
CA CYS A 48 4.02 -2.95 8.95
C CYS A 48 5.45 -2.67 8.49
N ARG A 49 6.16 -3.67 7.95
CA ARG A 49 7.54 -3.52 7.48
C ARG A 49 7.66 -3.08 6.03
N VAL A 50 6.65 -2.43 5.51
CA VAL A 50 6.66 -1.93 4.13
C VAL A 50 7.78 -0.92 3.92
N VAL A 51 8.46 -1.02 2.77
CA VAL A 51 9.48 -0.06 2.35
C VAL A 51 9.20 0.37 0.92
N PHE A 52 9.71 1.54 0.55
CA PHE A 52 9.61 2.02 -0.83
C PHE A 52 10.89 1.70 -1.58
N ASP A 53 10.77 1.04 -2.72
CA ASP A 53 11.91 0.74 -3.59
C ASP A 53 12.00 1.81 -4.68
N PRO A 54 13.01 2.69 -4.64
CA PRO A 54 13.13 3.77 -5.62
C PRO A 54 13.47 3.28 -7.02
N LYS A 55 14.01 2.07 -7.16
CA LYS A 55 14.34 1.51 -8.48
C LYS A 55 13.10 1.07 -9.24
N SER A 56 12.21 0.37 -8.57
CA SER A 56 10.95 -0.10 -9.18
C SER A 56 9.82 0.90 -8.98
N THR A 57 9.99 1.89 -8.08
CA THR A 57 8.97 2.84 -7.65
C THR A 57 7.74 2.13 -7.10
N THR A 58 7.95 1.04 -6.37
CA THR A 58 6.89 0.24 -5.77
C THR A 58 7.06 0.16 -4.27
N LEU A 59 5.97 -0.18 -3.58
CA LEU A 59 5.99 -0.53 -2.17
C LEU A 59 6.29 -2.02 -2.07
N VAL A 60 7.26 -2.37 -1.23
CA VAL A 60 7.79 -3.74 -1.14
C VAL A 60 7.71 -4.23 0.29
N TRP A 61 7.32 -5.48 0.45
CA TRP A 61 7.34 -6.22 1.71
C TRP A 61 8.27 -7.43 1.57
N ASP A 62 8.74 -7.94 2.69
CA ASP A 62 9.52 -9.19 2.69
C ASP A 62 8.68 -10.31 2.04
N GLY A 63 9.37 -11.28 1.45
CA GLY A 63 8.70 -12.39 0.79
C GLY A 63 8.32 -12.14 -0.66
N GLY A 64 8.82 -11.05 -1.25
CA GLY A 64 8.60 -10.75 -2.66
C GLY A 64 7.26 -10.11 -2.97
N ILE A 65 6.58 -9.57 -1.96
CA ILE A 65 5.32 -8.86 -2.16
C ILE A 65 5.60 -7.44 -2.61
N GLU A 66 5.01 -7.02 -3.72
CA GLU A 66 5.13 -5.67 -4.25
C GLU A 66 3.76 -5.13 -4.64
N LEU A 67 3.51 -3.85 -4.37
CA LEU A 67 2.31 -3.16 -4.82
C LEU A 67 2.70 -1.86 -5.50
N ASP A 68 2.12 -1.62 -6.68
CA ASP A 68 2.37 -0.41 -7.44
C ASP A 68 1.53 0.74 -6.86
N PRO A 69 2.16 1.83 -6.40
CA PRO A 69 1.42 2.98 -5.89
C PRO A 69 0.40 3.55 -6.87
N ALA A 70 0.62 3.42 -8.17
CA ALA A 70 -0.32 3.90 -9.18
C ALA A 70 -1.67 3.19 -9.08
N VAL A 71 -1.65 1.90 -8.78
CA VAL A 71 -2.89 1.12 -8.59
C VAL A 71 -3.62 1.59 -7.34
N LEU A 72 -2.88 1.84 -6.27
CA LEU A 72 -3.45 2.34 -5.03
C LEU A 72 -3.99 3.76 -5.19
N TYR A 73 -3.30 4.59 -5.96
CA TYR A 73 -3.77 5.92 -6.30
C TYR A 73 -5.12 5.88 -6.99
N ARG A 74 -5.26 4.99 -7.97
CA ARG A 74 -6.53 4.82 -8.71
C ARG A 74 -7.66 4.45 -7.76
N ASP A 75 -7.40 3.53 -6.83
CA ASP A 75 -8.40 3.10 -5.86
C ASP A 75 -8.88 4.27 -4.99
N LEU A 76 -7.94 5.09 -4.53
CA LEU A 76 -8.26 6.28 -3.74
C LEU A 76 -9.08 7.29 -4.54
N SER A 77 -8.70 7.51 -5.80
CA SER A 77 -9.39 8.46 -6.68
C SER A 77 -10.83 8.02 -6.97
N GLU A 78 -11.05 6.75 -7.20
CA GLU A 78 -12.38 6.20 -7.45
C GLU A 78 -13.28 6.36 -6.23
N ARG A 79 -12.73 6.18 -5.03
CA ARG A 79 -13.50 6.39 -3.80
C ARG A 79 -13.92 7.82 -3.62
N LYS A 80 -13.07 8.78 -4.00
CA LYS A 80 -13.39 10.20 -3.89
C LYS A 80 -14.43 10.63 -4.91
N ALA A 81 -14.48 9.96 -6.04
CA ALA A 81 -15.44 10.27 -7.10
C ALA A 81 -16.86 9.79 -6.77
N ALA A 82 -16.99 8.90 -5.83
CA ALA A 82 -18.30 8.43 -5.36
C ALA A 82 -18.93 9.37 -4.30
#